data_8edd920979e06767c07e4ab95173f4b4
#
_entry.id   8edd920979e06767c07e4ab95173f4b4
#
_cell.length_a   1.000
_cell.length_b   1.000
_cell.length_c   1.000
_cell.angle_alpha   90.00
_cell.angle_beta   90.00
_cell.angle_gamma   90.00
#
_symmetry.space_group_name_H-M   'P 1'
#
loop_
_entity.id
_entity.type
_entity.pdbx_description
1 polymer ?
#
loop_
_entity_poly.entity_id
_entity_poly.type
_entity_poly.pdbx_seq_one_letter_code
_entity_poly.pdbx_strand_id
1 'polypeptide(L)'
;MNNLKVNYLIILVITLLATMVIGFNVRWPNTQDSQINRIISQGELRISAVSSPLIYIDEQKQLRGFDYELAQGFASYLGVKLKITIRPNFEQIFDDLENGDADIAVAGLLYNKERLAKTKTGPSYLNVTQQLVYRKGTTRPKSFNDIDGKLLVTSGTAHASTLKELAKEYPNLKWEETSQYTTNQILEMLADGEIDYTLEDSIAIALQQRIHPQIAVAFDLLDDHAVTWYMRRSQENSLDAALLDFFNLSNESELLARLNEKYFSHVESFDYFDTMAFIKAIDNKLPDYQPLFEKYAQEIDWKLLAAIAWQESHWDPLATSPTGVRGLMMLTKPTAATMGIADRLDAEESIKGGAAYIAYIMDRLPESIAEDDRIWFALSAYNMGYGHMQDVRKLTEMLGGDPNRWFDVKARLPLLTQKKYYSQLTYGYARGHEAYRYVENIRRYHQSLVGYLQSRERKQHTLDIAQKSLTYLISPDNLKTTGANPTENQSPITEKVSIKNLGAMSSSNQTPKIHNMEKLSLGHYLISPYSLQDETETDNPVPVPPLKSPDNPL
;
A
#
# COMPACT_ATOMS: atom_id res chain seq x y z
N MET A 1 6.55 -80.02 36.75
CA MET A 1 7.09 -78.64 36.96
C MET A 1 8.03 -78.15 35.89
N ASN A 2 8.65 -78.94 35.02
CA ASN A 2 9.58 -78.47 34.02
C ASN A 2 8.92 -77.86 32.81
N ASN A 3 7.77 -78.29 32.33
CA ASN A 3 7.12 -77.76 31.13
C ASN A 3 6.56 -76.33 31.30
N LEU A 4 6.22 -75.97 32.56
CA LEU A 4 5.72 -74.59 32.82
C LEU A 4 6.82 -73.56 32.70
N LYS A 5 8.07 -73.87 33.14
CA LYS A 5 9.23 -73.01 33.07
C LYS A 5 9.70 -72.80 31.61
N VAL A 6 9.61 -73.84 30.76
CA VAL A 6 9.94 -73.78 29.35
C VAL A 6 8.94 -72.92 28.58
N ASN A 7 7.67 -73.01 28.88
CA ASN A 7 6.65 -72.18 28.25
C ASN A 7 6.81 -70.68 28.60
N TYR A 8 7.15 -70.33 29.86
CA TYR A 8 7.46 -68.97 30.25
C TYR A 8 8.70 -68.39 29.54
N LEU A 9 9.73 -69.23 29.37
CA LEU A 9 10.94 -68.82 28.64
C LEU A 9 10.63 -68.55 27.16
N ILE A 10 9.82 -69.40 26.52
CA ILE A 10 9.39 -69.21 25.13
C ILE A 10 8.56 -67.95 24.97
N ILE A 11 7.62 -67.67 25.87
CA ILE A 11 6.79 -66.45 25.87
C ILE A 11 7.72 -65.21 26.04
N LEU A 12 8.66 -65.26 26.96
CA LEU A 12 9.59 -64.14 27.19
C LEU A 12 10.46 -63.86 25.93
N VAL A 13 10.96 -64.92 25.28
CA VAL A 13 11.76 -64.79 24.03
C VAL A 13 10.91 -64.24 22.87
N ILE A 14 9.65 -64.72 22.74
CA ILE A 14 8.73 -64.18 21.71
C ILE A 14 8.38 -62.73 21.98
N THR A 15 8.15 -62.35 23.23
CA THR A 15 7.86 -60.93 23.60
C THR A 15 9.09 -60.06 23.36
N LEU A 16 10.28 -60.53 23.68
CA LEU A 16 11.54 -59.81 23.42
C LEU A 16 11.81 -59.66 21.94
N LEU A 17 11.55 -60.69 21.14
CA LEU A 17 11.66 -60.63 19.66
C LEU A 17 10.57 -59.72 19.07
N ALA A 18 9.36 -59.76 19.57
CA ALA A 18 8.27 -58.85 19.12
C ALA A 18 8.57 -57.38 19.47
N THR A 19 9.11 -57.11 20.67
CA THR A 19 9.53 -55.74 21.04
C THR A 19 10.73 -55.28 20.22
N MET A 20 11.68 -56.18 19.85
CA MET A 20 12.80 -55.89 18.98
C MET A 20 12.30 -55.56 17.55
N VAL A 21 11.41 -56.37 16.99
CA VAL A 21 10.81 -56.16 15.68
C VAL A 21 9.95 -54.86 15.64
N ILE A 22 9.19 -54.56 16.67
CA ILE A 22 8.45 -53.32 16.79
C ILE A 22 9.41 -52.16 16.97
N GLY A 23 10.47 -52.27 17.77
CA GLY A 23 11.48 -51.25 17.99
C GLY A 23 12.27 -50.92 16.70
N PHE A 24 12.51 -51.89 15.82
CA PHE A 24 13.20 -51.69 14.54
C PHE A 24 12.27 -51.15 13.43
N ASN A 25 10.96 -51.33 13.51
CA ASN A 25 10.03 -50.87 12.51
C ASN A 25 9.32 -49.55 12.86
N VAL A 26 9.39 -49.09 14.12
CA VAL A 26 8.96 -47.74 14.50
C VAL A 26 10.10 -46.81 14.11
N ARG A 27 10.10 -46.37 12.86
CA ARG A 27 10.84 -45.18 12.43
C ARG A 27 10.21 -44.01 13.18
N TRP A 28 10.78 -43.65 14.34
CA TRP A 28 10.46 -42.37 14.96
C TRP A 28 10.75 -41.31 13.89
N PRO A 29 9.77 -40.45 13.54
CA PRO A 29 10.09 -39.34 12.64
C PRO A 29 11.28 -38.60 13.26
N ASN A 30 12.36 -38.50 12.50
CA ASN A 30 13.57 -37.85 12.95
C ASN A 30 13.22 -36.39 13.18
N THR A 31 12.97 -35.99 14.43
CA THR A 31 12.54 -34.63 14.78
C THR A 31 13.58 -33.58 14.41
N GLN A 32 14.80 -34.01 14.03
CA GLN A 32 15.87 -33.13 13.54
C GLN A 32 15.71 -32.73 12.07
N ASP A 33 14.89 -33.45 11.29
CA ASP A 33 14.75 -33.20 9.85
C ASP A 33 13.52 -32.36 9.47
N SER A 34 12.73 -31.86 10.44
CA SER A 34 11.57 -31.04 10.11
C SER A 34 11.97 -29.64 9.65
N GLN A 35 11.25 -29.09 8.68
CA GLN A 35 11.52 -27.75 8.14
C GLN A 35 11.51 -26.69 9.23
N ILE A 36 10.55 -26.76 10.15
CA ILE A 36 10.46 -25.83 11.29
C ILE A 36 11.66 -25.96 12.22
N ASN A 37 12.08 -27.19 12.58
CA ASN A 37 13.26 -27.37 13.44
C ASN A 37 14.53 -26.82 12.78
N ARG A 38 14.66 -26.96 11.47
CA ARG A 38 15.77 -26.36 10.71
C ARG A 38 15.72 -24.83 10.79
N ILE A 39 14.57 -24.20 10.54
CA ILE A 39 14.40 -22.74 10.62
C ILE A 39 14.71 -22.23 12.03
N ILE A 40 14.17 -22.87 13.06
CA ILE A 40 14.41 -22.51 14.47
C ILE A 40 15.89 -22.69 14.85
N SER A 41 16.52 -23.80 14.44
CA SER A 41 17.94 -24.06 14.75
C SER A 41 18.88 -23.12 14.03
N GLN A 42 18.54 -22.67 12.82
CA GLN A 42 19.27 -21.65 12.08
C GLN A 42 19.02 -20.23 12.64
N GLY A 43 17.93 -20.04 13.40
CA GLY A 43 17.56 -18.75 13.96
C GLY A 43 17.08 -17.73 12.90
N GLU A 44 16.74 -18.19 11.69
CA GLU A 44 16.42 -17.34 10.55
C GLU A 44 15.32 -17.96 9.69
N LEU A 45 14.26 -17.17 9.40
CA LEU A 45 13.24 -17.46 8.39
C LEU A 45 13.64 -16.74 7.10
N ARG A 46 13.86 -17.49 6.02
CA ARG A 46 14.31 -16.96 4.72
C ARG A 46 13.12 -16.81 3.78
N ILE A 47 12.89 -15.59 3.33
CA ILE A 47 11.80 -15.26 2.40
C ILE A 47 12.41 -14.73 1.10
N SER A 48 11.94 -15.22 -0.04
CA SER A 48 12.18 -14.65 -1.35
C SER A 48 10.95 -13.89 -1.83
N ALA A 49 11.13 -12.65 -2.29
CA ALA A 49 10.03 -11.77 -2.68
C ALA A 49 10.37 -10.98 -3.95
N VAL A 50 9.33 -10.54 -4.67
CA VAL A 50 9.40 -9.52 -5.73
C VAL A 50 8.78 -8.25 -5.20
N SER A 51 9.35 -7.10 -5.55
CA SER A 51 8.75 -5.80 -5.20
C SER A 51 7.35 -5.68 -5.78
N SER A 52 6.37 -5.46 -4.93
CA SER A 52 4.94 -5.39 -5.26
C SER A 52 4.24 -4.37 -4.36
N PRO A 53 2.96 -4.03 -4.58
CA PRO A 53 2.20 -3.20 -3.66
C PRO A 53 2.13 -3.75 -2.21
N LEU A 54 2.29 -5.07 -2.04
CA LEU A 54 2.22 -5.72 -0.74
C LEU A 54 3.58 -5.83 -0.03
N ILE A 55 4.70 -5.66 -0.76
CA ILE A 55 6.06 -5.62 -0.22
C ILE A 55 6.95 -4.73 -1.08
N TYR A 56 7.47 -3.66 -0.51
CA TYR A 56 8.25 -2.64 -1.21
C TYR A 56 9.32 -2.02 -0.32
N ILE A 57 10.25 -1.29 -0.95
CA ILE A 57 11.27 -0.51 -0.26
C ILE A 57 10.82 0.95 -0.24
N ASP A 58 10.76 1.55 0.95
CA ASP A 58 10.39 2.95 1.13
C ASP A 58 11.53 3.94 0.80
N GLU A 59 11.28 5.25 0.96
CA GLU A 59 12.26 6.32 0.71
C GLU A 59 13.47 6.25 1.65
N GLN A 60 13.29 5.71 2.86
CA GLN A 60 14.31 5.47 3.86
C GLN A 60 15.08 4.16 3.61
N LYS A 61 14.86 3.51 2.46
CA LYS A 61 15.42 2.21 2.07
C LYS A 61 15.07 1.07 3.03
N GLN A 62 13.93 1.16 3.69
CA GLN A 62 13.40 0.12 4.56
C GLN A 62 12.32 -0.69 3.84
N LEU A 63 12.26 -1.99 4.14
CA LEU A 63 11.18 -2.83 3.68
C LEU A 63 9.89 -2.48 4.41
N ARG A 64 8.80 -2.35 3.66
CA ARG A 64 7.45 -2.04 4.13
C ARG A 64 6.43 -2.88 3.35
N GLY A 65 5.21 -2.86 3.82
CA GLY A 65 4.07 -3.46 3.14
C GLY A 65 3.36 -4.52 3.97
N PHE A 66 2.19 -4.90 3.51
CA PHE A 66 1.34 -5.90 4.16
C PHE A 66 2.07 -7.23 4.35
N ASP A 67 2.64 -7.78 3.26
CA ASP A 67 3.37 -9.05 3.28
C ASP A 67 4.63 -8.98 4.16
N TYR A 68 5.31 -7.82 4.20
CA TYR A 68 6.47 -7.63 5.08
C TYR A 68 6.07 -7.74 6.56
N GLU A 69 5.03 -7.00 6.99
CA GLU A 69 4.60 -7.03 8.40
C GLU A 69 4.01 -8.38 8.81
N LEU A 70 3.28 -9.04 7.90
CA LEU A 70 2.77 -10.37 8.13
C LEU A 70 3.91 -11.39 8.27
N ALA A 71 4.95 -11.31 7.42
CA ALA A 71 6.14 -12.14 7.50
C ALA A 71 6.96 -11.88 8.78
N GLN A 72 7.04 -10.61 9.21
CA GLN A 72 7.65 -10.22 10.49
C GLN A 72 6.89 -10.85 11.67
N GLY A 73 5.56 -10.86 11.61
CA GLY A 73 4.69 -11.52 12.59
C GLY A 73 4.97 -13.02 12.65
N PHE A 74 5.09 -13.69 11.51
CA PHE A 74 5.40 -15.12 11.45
C PHE A 74 6.79 -15.46 11.97
N ALA A 75 7.81 -14.67 11.60
CA ALA A 75 9.16 -14.85 12.15
C ALA A 75 9.19 -14.65 13.67
N SER A 76 8.45 -13.67 14.19
CA SER A 76 8.29 -13.43 15.63
C SER A 76 7.56 -14.59 16.33
N TYR A 77 6.52 -15.15 15.69
CA TYR A 77 5.80 -16.34 16.18
C TYR A 77 6.74 -17.55 16.31
N LEU A 78 7.66 -17.73 15.34
CA LEU A 78 8.67 -18.80 15.40
C LEU A 78 9.85 -18.49 16.34
N GLY A 79 9.99 -17.26 16.84
CA GLY A 79 11.12 -16.81 17.66
C GLY A 79 12.44 -16.70 16.89
N VAL A 80 12.39 -16.40 15.58
CA VAL A 80 13.55 -16.30 14.69
C VAL A 80 13.65 -14.93 14.03
N LYS A 81 14.80 -14.62 13.43
CA LYS A 81 14.98 -13.41 12.62
C LYS A 81 14.36 -13.58 11.23
N LEU A 82 13.78 -12.51 10.72
CA LEU A 82 13.31 -12.44 9.34
C LEU A 82 14.47 -12.01 8.42
N LYS A 83 14.66 -12.75 7.32
CA LYS A 83 15.55 -12.36 6.23
C LYS A 83 14.81 -12.42 4.92
N ILE A 84 14.69 -11.26 4.25
CA ILE A 84 14.02 -11.14 2.96
C ILE A 84 15.04 -10.84 1.88
N THR A 85 14.95 -11.58 0.77
CA THR A 85 15.70 -11.35 -0.45
C THR A 85 14.74 -10.87 -1.53
N ILE A 86 14.94 -9.64 -2.03
CA ILE A 86 14.14 -9.10 -3.14
C ILE A 86 14.77 -9.56 -4.46
N ARG A 87 13.97 -10.23 -5.28
CA ARG A 87 14.35 -10.72 -6.61
C ARG A 87 13.76 -9.83 -7.71
N PRO A 88 14.40 -9.74 -8.88
CA PRO A 88 13.94 -8.91 -9.98
C PRO A 88 12.66 -9.42 -10.67
N ASN A 89 12.35 -10.72 -10.59
CA ASN A 89 11.20 -11.32 -11.25
C ASN A 89 10.63 -12.53 -10.49
N PHE A 90 9.44 -12.97 -10.91
CA PHE A 90 8.72 -14.07 -10.27
C PHE A 90 9.37 -15.44 -10.48
N GLU A 91 10.10 -15.67 -11.57
CA GLU A 91 10.79 -16.94 -11.82
C GLU A 91 11.83 -17.21 -10.74
N GLN A 92 12.62 -16.21 -10.41
CA GLN A 92 13.70 -16.34 -9.43
C GLN A 92 13.21 -16.64 -8.00
N ILE A 93 12.05 -16.13 -7.58
CA ILE A 93 11.55 -16.46 -6.24
C ILE A 93 11.13 -17.95 -6.15
N PHE A 94 10.64 -18.53 -7.24
CA PHE A 94 10.31 -19.95 -7.28
C PHE A 94 11.56 -20.82 -7.42
N ASP A 95 12.58 -20.37 -8.15
CA ASP A 95 13.90 -21.02 -8.20
C ASP A 95 14.54 -21.08 -6.80
N ASP A 96 14.45 -19.99 -6.03
CA ASP A 96 14.95 -19.97 -4.63
C ASP A 96 14.24 -21.01 -3.76
N LEU A 97 12.91 -21.21 -3.94
CA LEU A 97 12.18 -22.27 -3.23
C LEU A 97 12.65 -23.66 -3.65
N GLU A 98 12.79 -23.92 -4.95
CA GLU A 98 13.20 -25.22 -5.48
C GLU A 98 14.62 -25.57 -5.03
N ASN A 99 15.54 -24.62 -5.04
CA ASN A 99 16.93 -24.79 -4.61
C ASN A 99 17.08 -24.86 -3.09
N GLY A 100 16.07 -24.44 -2.32
CA GLY A 100 16.12 -24.36 -0.86
C GLY A 100 16.89 -23.14 -0.34
N ASP A 101 17.03 -22.10 -1.16
CA ASP A 101 17.62 -20.81 -0.79
C ASP A 101 16.62 -19.94 -0.01
N ALA A 102 15.32 -20.17 -0.18
CA ALA A 102 14.24 -19.60 0.59
C ALA A 102 13.33 -20.71 1.19
N ASP A 103 12.68 -20.36 2.30
CA ASP A 103 11.69 -21.21 2.97
C ASP A 103 10.28 -20.90 2.47
N ILE A 104 10.01 -19.62 2.18
CA ILE A 104 8.71 -19.11 1.71
C ILE A 104 8.93 -18.07 0.60
N ALA A 105 8.06 -18.07 -0.42
CA ALA A 105 7.95 -17.01 -1.42
C ALA A 105 6.71 -16.16 -1.16
N VAL A 106 6.87 -14.84 -1.17
CA VAL A 106 5.81 -13.84 -0.97
C VAL A 106 5.94 -12.72 -2.02
N ALA A 107 4.85 -12.13 -2.46
CA ALA A 107 4.80 -10.91 -3.29
C ALA A 107 3.34 -10.58 -3.69
N GLY A 108 2.36 -10.84 -2.83
CA GLY A 108 0.96 -10.82 -3.25
C GLY A 108 0.64 -11.91 -4.27
N LEU A 109 1.19 -13.11 -4.05
CA LEU A 109 1.11 -14.20 -5.02
C LEU A 109 -0.29 -14.78 -5.07
N LEU A 110 -0.91 -14.72 -6.23
CA LEU A 110 -2.20 -15.37 -6.47
C LEU A 110 -2.05 -16.89 -6.55
N TYR A 111 -3.06 -17.60 -6.06
CA TYR A 111 -3.14 -19.04 -6.22
C TYR A 111 -3.05 -19.42 -7.71
N ASN A 112 -2.17 -20.35 -8.04
CA ASN A 112 -1.97 -20.84 -9.41
C ASN A 112 -1.79 -22.36 -9.40
N LYS A 113 -2.73 -23.06 -10.04
CA LYS A 113 -2.75 -24.53 -10.08
C LYS A 113 -1.50 -25.12 -10.75
N GLU A 114 -0.95 -24.45 -11.78
CA GLU A 114 0.24 -24.95 -12.48
C GLU A 114 1.46 -25.01 -11.56
N ARG A 115 1.58 -24.06 -10.62
CA ARG A 115 2.70 -24.02 -9.67
C ARG A 115 2.67 -25.14 -8.64
N LEU A 116 1.49 -25.73 -8.37
CA LEU A 116 1.36 -26.80 -7.38
C LEU A 116 2.08 -28.09 -7.76
N ALA A 117 2.56 -28.21 -9.01
CA ALA A 117 3.41 -29.33 -9.40
C ALA A 117 4.72 -29.39 -8.59
N LYS A 118 5.29 -28.22 -8.27
CA LYS A 118 6.61 -28.08 -7.59
C LYS A 118 6.52 -27.42 -6.21
N THR A 119 5.42 -26.71 -5.94
CA THR A 119 5.21 -25.95 -4.71
C THR A 119 3.95 -26.38 -3.99
N LYS A 120 3.74 -25.89 -2.78
CA LYS A 120 2.46 -25.87 -2.04
C LYS A 120 2.16 -24.46 -1.55
N THR A 121 0.89 -24.19 -1.29
CA THR A 121 0.43 -22.91 -0.78
C THR A 121 0.15 -22.97 0.71
N GLY A 122 0.41 -21.88 1.40
CA GLY A 122 -0.13 -21.62 2.74
C GLY A 122 -1.62 -21.27 2.69
N PRO A 123 -2.22 -20.90 3.84
CA PRO A 123 -3.56 -20.35 3.91
C PRO A 123 -3.71 -19.08 3.06
N SER A 124 -4.91 -18.86 2.52
CA SER A 124 -5.26 -17.57 1.90
C SER A 124 -5.41 -16.50 2.98
N TYR A 125 -4.89 -15.31 2.73
CA TYR A 125 -4.96 -14.19 3.67
C TYR A 125 -5.61 -12.93 3.09
N LEU A 126 -5.77 -12.87 1.77
CA LEU A 126 -6.51 -11.84 1.03
C LEU A 126 -7.23 -12.49 -0.13
N ASN A 127 -8.32 -11.88 -0.57
CA ASN A 127 -8.98 -12.18 -1.82
C ASN A 127 -8.95 -10.94 -2.70
N VAL A 128 -8.69 -11.12 -3.98
CA VAL A 128 -8.64 -10.05 -4.97
C VAL A 128 -9.42 -10.46 -6.20
N THR A 129 -9.86 -9.47 -6.97
CA THR A 129 -10.49 -9.68 -8.28
C THR A 129 -9.45 -9.48 -9.37
N GLN A 130 -9.31 -10.42 -10.31
CA GLN A 130 -8.53 -10.20 -11.52
C GLN A 130 -9.34 -9.37 -12.51
N GLN A 131 -8.73 -8.32 -13.05
CA GLN A 131 -9.43 -7.32 -13.87
C GLN A 131 -8.63 -7.00 -15.13
N LEU A 132 -9.34 -6.88 -16.27
CA LEU A 132 -8.78 -6.29 -17.47
C LEU A 132 -8.74 -4.77 -17.31
N VAL A 133 -7.60 -4.18 -17.58
CA VAL A 133 -7.32 -2.75 -17.40
C VAL A 133 -7.03 -2.10 -18.74
N TYR A 134 -7.55 -0.90 -18.92
CA TYR A 134 -7.36 -0.06 -20.12
C TYR A 134 -7.13 1.39 -19.74
N ARG A 135 -6.68 2.22 -20.69
CA ARG A 135 -6.47 3.64 -20.48
C ARG A 135 -7.77 4.43 -20.70
N LYS A 136 -8.17 5.24 -19.73
CA LYS A 136 -9.32 6.14 -19.84
C LYS A 136 -9.13 7.15 -20.99
N GLY A 137 -10.17 7.32 -21.78
CA GLY A 137 -10.11 8.15 -23.00
C GLY A 137 -9.92 7.34 -24.28
N THR A 138 -9.63 6.03 -24.19
CA THR A 138 -9.74 5.09 -25.31
C THR A 138 -11.06 4.30 -25.25
N THR A 139 -11.34 3.49 -26.25
CA THR A 139 -12.56 2.67 -26.27
C THR A 139 -12.47 1.58 -25.20
N ARG A 140 -13.46 1.51 -24.31
CA ARG A 140 -13.56 0.47 -23.29
C ARG A 140 -13.95 -0.87 -23.95
N PRO A 141 -13.11 -1.93 -23.90
CA PRO A 141 -13.50 -3.25 -24.36
C PRO A 141 -14.59 -3.83 -23.44
N LYS A 142 -15.54 -4.57 -23.99
CA LYS A 142 -16.61 -5.25 -23.25
C LYS A 142 -16.35 -6.74 -23.12
N SER A 143 -15.45 -7.28 -23.94
CA SER A 143 -15.03 -8.68 -23.96
C SER A 143 -13.62 -8.80 -24.52
N PHE A 144 -13.04 -9.98 -24.45
CA PHE A 144 -11.73 -10.26 -25.07
C PHE A 144 -11.75 -10.20 -26.60
N ASN A 145 -12.92 -10.30 -27.24
CA ASN A 145 -13.04 -10.12 -28.70
C ASN A 145 -12.87 -8.65 -29.13
N ASP A 146 -13.03 -7.71 -28.21
CA ASP A 146 -12.93 -6.27 -28.48
C ASP A 146 -11.48 -5.75 -28.29
N ILE A 147 -10.55 -6.63 -27.91
CA ILE A 147 -9.15 -6.26 -27.69
C ILE A 147 -8.47 -6.07 -29.05
N ASP A 148 -8.18 -4.80 -29.36
CA ASP A 148 -7.42 -4.38 -30.54
C ASP A 148 -6.28 -3.47 -30.08
N GLY A 149 -5.10 -4.05 -29.90
CA GLY A 149 -3.94 -3.35 -29.39
C GLY A 149 -3.00 -4.24 -28.58
N LYS A 150 -2.03 -3.61 -27.93
CA LYS A 150 -0.98 -4.29 -27.19
C LYS A 150 -1.45 -4.63 -25.77
N LEU A 151 -1.66 -5.93 -25.52
CA LEU A 151 -1.88 -6.51 -24.19
C LEU A 151 -0.56 -7.06 -23.65
N LEU A 152 -0.07 -6.52 -22.54
CA LEU A 152 1.19 -6.91 -21.91
C LEU A 152 0.94 -7.34 -20.46
N VAL A 153 1.57 -8.45 -20.05
CA VAL A 153 1.54 -8.92 -18.65
C VAL A 153 2.92 -9.38 -18.19
N THR A 154 3.13 -9.41 -16.87
CA THR A 154 4.37 -9.94 -16.30
C THR A 154 4.41 -11.45 -16.43
N SER A 155 5.54 -11.98 -16.94
CA SER A 155 5.81 -13.42 -17.05
C SER A 155 5.78 -14.10 -15.68
N GLY A 156 5.38 -15.38 -15.69
CA GLY A 156 5.38 -16.19 -14.49
C GLY A 156 4.34 -15.78 -13.44
N THR A 157 3.38 -14.91 -13.77
CA THR A 157 2.26 -14.53 -12.89
C THR A 157 1.04 -15.41 -13.11
N ALA A 158 0.08 -15.39 -12.18
CA ALA A 158 -1.22 -16.01 -12.38
C ALA A 158 -1.99 -15.35 -13.54
N HIS A 159 -1.77 -14.06 -13.80
CA HIS A 159 -2.39 -13.34 -14.92
C HIS A 159 -1.98 -13.92 -16.27
N ALA A 160 -0.70 -14.25 -16.47
CA ALA A 160 -0.23 -14.93 -17.66
C ALA A 160 -0.86 -16.32 -17.81
N SER A 161 -1.02 -17.08 -16.73
CA SER A 161 -1.71 -18.38 -16.75
C SER A 161 -3.19 -18.24 -17.09
N THR A 162 -3.87 -17.21 -16.53
CA THR A 162 -5.27 -16.91 -16.86
C THR A 162 -5.44 -16.62 -18.35
N LEU A 163 -4.54 -15.82 -18.96
CA LEU A 163 -4.60 -15.56 -20.42
C LEU A 163 -4.39 -16.83 -21.26
N LYS A 164 -3.50 -17.73 -20.83
CA LYS A 164 -3.30 -19.04 -21.51
C LYS A 164 -4.58 -19.90 -21.48
N GLU A 165 -5.30 -19.89 -20.36
CA GLU A 165 -6.59 -20.59 -20.28
C GLU A 165 -7.66 -19.91 -21.15
N LEU A 166 -7.77 -18.57 -21.11
CA LEU A 166 -8.70 -17.79 -21.91
C LEU A 166 -8.46 -17.92 -23.42
N ALA A 167 -7.21 -18.13 -23.86
CA ALA A 167 -6.90 -18.35 -25.28
C ALA A 167 -7.57 -19.62 -25.86
N LYS A 168 -7.98 -20.56 -25.01
CA LYS A 168 -8.76 -21.75 -25.46
C LYS A 168 -10.17 -21.35 -25.87
N GLU A 169 -10.77 -20.36 -25.24
CA GLU A 169 -12.10 -19.82 -25.54
C GLU A 169 -12.04 -18.71 -26.58
N TYR A 170 -10.96 -17.89 -26.54
CA TYR A 170 -10.71 -16.74 -27.41
C TYR A 170 -9.48 -16.97 -28.30
N PRO A 171 -9.54 -17.75 -29.37
CA PRO A 171 -8.36 -18.16 -30.17
C PRO A 171 -7.62 -16.98 -30.85
N ASN A 172 -8.29 -15.84 -31.00
CA ASN A 172 -7.71 -14.62 -31.59
C ASN A 172 -7.03 -13.71 -30.57
N LEU A 173 -7.14 -14.01 -29.25
CA LEU A 173 -6.53 -13.26 -28.20
C LEU A 173 -5.00 -13.34 -28.31
N LYS A 174 -4.35 -12.18 -28.38
CA LYS A 174 -2.90 -12.06 -28.44
C LYS A 174 -2.42 -11.22 -27.27
N TRP A 175 -1.32 -11.63 -26.65
CA TRP A 175 -0.66 -10.89 -25.59
C TRP A 175 0.85 -11.11 -25.67
N GLU A 176 1.58 -10.23 -24.98
CA GLU A 176 3.02 -10.35 -24.75
C GLU A 176 3.26 -10.63 -23.26
N GLU A 177 4.29 -11.40 -22.95
CA GLU A 177 4.77 -11.63 -21.58
C GLU A 177 6.16 -11.03 -21.44
N THR A 178 6.44 -10.40 -20.28
CA THR A 178 7.74 -9.81 -20.00
C THR A 178 8.20 -10.11 -18.56
N SER A 179 9.50 -10.39 -18.41
CA SER A 179 10.17 -10.48 -17.10
C SER A 179 11.00 -9.23 -16.76
N GLN A 180 11.01 -8.24 -17.67
CA GLN A 180 11.81 -7.01 -17.51
C GLN A 180 11.10 -5.94 -16.68
N TYR A 181 9.78 -5.95 -16.66
CA TYR A 181 8.95 -4.96 -15.98
C TYR A 181 8.14 -5.59 -14.87
N THR A 182 8.06 -4.87 -13.75
CA THR A 182 7.17 -5.22 -12.64
C THR A 182 5.72 -4.84 -12.98
N THR A 183 4.76 -5.41 -12.25
CA THR A 183 3.34 -5.04 -12.29
C THR A 183 3.12 -3.52 -12.27
N ASN A 184 3.75 -2.82 -11.34
CA ASN A 184 3.61 -1.36 -11.23
C ASN A 184 4.13 -0.63 -12.48
N GLN A 185 5.25 -1.07 -13.06
CA GLN A 185 5.79 -0.47 -14.28
C GLN A 185 4.88 -0.72 -15.49
N ILE A 186 4.27 -1.90 -15.59
CA ILE A 186 3.29 -2.19 -16.66
C ILE A 186 2.07 -1.28 -16.53
N LEU A 187 1.57 -1.05 -15.32
CA LEU A 187 0.45 -0.12 -15.08
C LEU A 187 0.85 1.34 -15.37
N GLU A 188 2.10 1.74 -15.11
CA GLU A 188 2.65 3.04 -15.54
C GLU A 188 2.72 3.16 -17.06
N MET A 189 3.20 2.11 -17.76
CA MET A 189 3.23 2.06 -19.24
C MET A 189 1.83 2.17 -19.84
N LEU A 190 0.82 1.53 -19.23
CA LEU A 190 -0.57 1.67 -19.62
C LEU A 190 -1.06 3.12 -19.44
N ALA A 191 -0.74 3.73 -18.32
CA ALA A 191 -1.11 5.12 -18.02
C ALA A 191 -0.47 6.10 -19.02
N ASP A 192 0.76 5.85 -19.45
CA ASP A 192 1.49 6.65 -20.41
C ASP A 192 1.06 6.36 -21.89
N GLY A 193 0.34 5.25 -22.12
CA GLY A 193 -0.15 4.84 -23.45
C GLY A 193 0.89 4.12 -24.29
N GLU A 194 1.89 3.52 -23.67
CA GLU A 194 2.89 2.65 -24.32
C GLU A 194 2.34 1.25 -24.63
N ILE A 195 1.32 0.86 -23.87
CA ILE A 195 0.50 -0.32 -24.07
C ILE A 195 -0.98 0.04 -23.96
N ASP A 196 -1.86 -0.80 -24.50
CA ASP A 196 -3.29 -0.54 -24.54
C ASP A 196 -4.05 -1.24 -23.42
N TYR A 197 -3.57 -2.43 -23.01
CA TYR A 197 -4.22 -3.27 -22.02
C TYR A 197 -3.20 -4.00 -21.13
N THR A 198 -3.64 -4.30 -19.92
CA THR A 198 -2.98 -5.27 -19.03
C THR A 198 -4.01 -6.00 -18.20
N LEU A 199 -3.60 -7.11 -17.57
CA LEU A 199 -4.39 -7.87 -16.62
C LEU A 199 -3.73 -7.79 -15.25
N GLU A 200 -4.48 -7.34 -14.23
CA GLU A 200 -3.96 -7.13 -12.88
C GLU A 200 -5.01 -7.38 -11.80
N ASP A 201 -4.56 -7.44 -10.55
CA ASP A 201 -5.44 -7.56 -9.40
C ASP A 201 -6.01 -6.20 -8.94
N SER A 202 -7.18 -6.27 -8.32
CA SER A 202 -7.95 -5.10 -7.89
C SER A 202 -7.19 -4.20 -6.91
N ILE A 203 -6.31 -4.74 -6.05
CA ILE A 203 -5.52 -3.96 -5.08
C ILE A 203 -4.45 -3.16 -5.81
N ALA A 204 -3.67 -3.81 -6.71
CA ALA A 204 -2.65 -3.15 -7.50
C ALA A 204 -3.25 -2.03 -8.36
N ILE A 205 -4.38 -2.29 -9.01
CA ILE A 205 -5.11 -1.31 -9.81
C ILE A 205 -5.56 -0.13 -8.95
N ALA A 206 -6.21 -0.38 -7.81
CA ALA A 206 -6.74 0.66 -6.96
C ALA A 206 -5.65 1.56 -6.36
N LEU A 207 -4.48 1.00 -6.03
CA LEU A 207 -3.32 1.77 -5.60
C LEU A 207 -2.75 2.62 -6.74
N GLN A 208 -2.64 2.07 -7.95
CA GLN A 208 -2.11 2.79 -9.12
C GLN A 208 -3.08 3.85 -9.66
N GLN A 209 -4.38 3.66 -9.56
CA GLN A 209 -5.38 4.68 -9.93
C GLN A 209 -5.23 5.99 -9.15
N ARG A 210 -4.68 5.95 -7.94
CA ARG A 210 -4.43 7.14 -7.11
C ARG A 210 -3.26 7.98 -7.59
N ILE A 211 -2.35 7.35 -8.33
CA ILE A 211 -1.17 7.98 -8.92
C ILE A 211 -1.44 8.30 -10.39
N HIS A 212 -2.14 7.40 -11.06
CA HIS A 212 -2.46 7.42 -12.48
C HIS A 212 -3.97 7.27 -12.69
N PRO A 213 -4.77 8.32 -12.46
CA PRO A 213 -6.23 8.26 -12.52
C PRO A 213 -6.79 7.90 -13.90
N GLN A 214 -5.96 7.97 -14.95
CA GLN A 214 -6.31 7.50 -16.29
C GLN A 214 -6.40 5.98 -16.44
N ILE A 215 -5.88 5.21 -15.48
CA ILE A 215 -6.06 3.75 -15.43
C ILE A 215 -7.54 3.45 -15.15
N ALA A 216 -8.16 2.58 -15.92
CA ALA A 216 -9.55 2.21 -15.75
C ALA A 216 -9.78 0.71 -15.92
N VAL A 217 -10.73 0.16 -15.17
CA VAL A 217 -11.14 -1.24 -15.27
C VAL A 217 -12.13 -1.39 -16.43
N ALA A 218 -11.83 -2.30 -17.33
CA ALA A 218 -12.72 -2.68 -18.41
C ALA A 218 -13.82 -3.62 -17.90
N PHE A 219 -13.43 -4.74 -17.33
CA PHE A 219 -14.33 -5.73 -16.70
C PHE A 219 -13.54 -6.66 -15.77
N ASP A 220 -14.27 -7.33 -14.90
CA ASP A 220 -13.76 -8.33 -13.97
C ASP A 220 -13.68 -9.70 -14.65
N LEU A 221 -12.64 -10.48 -14.32
CA LEU A 221 -12.44 -11.82 -14.87
C LEU A 221 -12.73 -12.92 -13.85
N LEU A 222 -12.06 -12.84 -12.72
CA LEU A 222 -12.14 -13.81 -11.64
C LEU A 222 -12.31 -13.06 -10.33
N ASP A 223 -13.43 -13.29 -9.67
CA ASP A 223 -13.70 -12.79 -8.31
C ASP A 223 -13.08 -13.72 -7.26
N ASP A 224 -12.81 -13.19 -6.07
CA ASP A 224 -12.33 -13.93 -4.90
C ASP A 224 -11.09 -14.80 -5.18
N HIS A 225 -10.17 -14.31 -6.03
CA HIS A 225 -8.92 -15.01 -6.27
C HIS A 225 -8.01 -14.91 -5.05
N ALA A 226 -7.65 -16.06 -4.50
CA ALA A 226 -6.90 -16.16 -3.26
C ALA A 226 -5.45 -15.68 -3.42
N VAL A 227 -5.01 -14.80 -2.52
CA VAL A 227 -3.61 -14.44 -2.32
C VAL A 227 -3.03 -15.34 -1.23
N THR A 228 -1.88 -15.95 -1.49
CA THR A 228 -1.27 -16.94 -0.60
C THR A 228 0.24 -16.91 -0.68
N TRP A 229 0.91 -17.39 0.35
CA TRP A 229 2.35 -17.65 0.31
C TRP A 229 2.63 -19.02 -0.30
N TYR A 230 3.77 -19.14 -0.97
CA TYR A 230 4.22 -20.41 -1.53
C TYR A 230 5.41 -20.96 -0.78
N MET A 231 5.45 -22.29 -0.68
CA MET A 231 6.52 -23.06 -0.06
C MET A 231 6.97 -24.16 -1.01
N ARG A 232 8.18 -24.66 -0.79
CA ARG A 232 8.68 -25.85 -1.51
C ARG A 232 7.79 -27.05 -1.26
N ARG A 233 7.44 -27.79 -2.31
CA ARG A 233 6.71 -29.04 -2.18
C ARG A 233 7.58 -30.08 -1.47
N SER A 234 7.11 -30.62 -0.36
CA SER A 234 7.75 -31.70 0.40
C SER A 234 6.72 -32.64 1.00
N GLN A 235 7.16 -33.83 1.43
CA GLN A 235 6.32 -34.78 2.19
C GLN A 235 6.19 -34.36 3.68
N GLU A 236 7.04 -33.47 4.12
CA GLU A 236 7.12 -32.95 5.45
C GLU A 236 6.18 -31.72 5.56
N ASN A 237 5.38 -31.63 6.62
CA ASN A 237 4.30 -30.64 6.74
C ASN A 237 4.41 -29.75 7.99
N SER A 238 5.60 -29.70 8.64
CA SER A 238 5.74 -28.89 9.88
C SER A 238 5.63 -27.39 9.61
N LEU A 239 6.13 -26.93 8.47
CA LEU A 239 6.00 -25.53 8.07
C LEU A 239 4.55 -25.18 7.72
N ASP A 240 3.85 -26.09 7.02
CA ASP A 240 2.42 -25.92 6.71
C ASP A 240 1.59 -25.81 7.98
N ALA A 241 1.83 -26.71 8.97
CA ALA A 241 1.14 -26.70 10.24
C ALA A 241 1.38 -25.41 11.02
N ALA A 242 2.66 -24.95 11.07
CA ALA A 242 3.01 -23.71 11.75
C ALA A 242 2.39 -22.48 11.08
N LEU A 243 2.33 -22.45 9.74
CA LEU A 243 1.63 -21.39 9.03
C LEU A 243 0.12 -21.39 9.33
N LEU A 244 -0.52 -22.56 9.30
CA LEU A 244 -1.94 -22.67 9.62
C LEU A 244 -2.24 -22.15 11.04
N ASP A 245 -1.44 -22.54 12.03
CA ASP A 245 -1.59 -22.09 13.41
C ASP A 245 -1.36 -20.57 13.53
N PHE A 246 -0.33 -20.05 12.87
CA PHE A 246 -0.07 -18.61 12.84
C PHE A 246 -1.21 -17.81 12.20
N PHE A 247 -1.76 -18.27 11.08
CA PHE A 247 -2.87 -17.58 10.43
C PHE A 247 -4.16 -17.64 11.24
N ASN A 248 -4.44 -18.76 11.91
CA ASN A 248 -5.54 -18.85 12.86
C ASN A 248 -5.38 -17.85 14.01
N LEU A 249 -4.19 -17.81 14.63
CA LEU A 249 -3.87 -16.83 15.67
C LEU A 249 -3.95 -15.39 15.16
N SER A 250 -3.52 -15.14 13.93
CA SER A 250 -3.57 -13.82 13.29
C SER A 250 -5.01 -13.34 13.05
N ASN A 251 -5.92 -14.25 12.74
CA ASN A 251 -7.35 -13.96 12.65
C ASN A 251 -7.95 -13.69 14.04
N GLU A 252 -7.68 -14.54 15.03
CA GLU A 252 -8.18 -14.38 16.39
C GLU A 252 -7.68 -13.09 17.07
N SER A 253 -6.43 -12.69 16.79
CA SER A 253 -5.83 -11.45 17.30
C SER A 253 -6.13 -10.21 16.45
N GLU A 254 -6.97 -10.34 15.42
CA GLU A 254 -7.31 -9.30 14.46
C GLU A 254 -6.09 -8.73 13.70
N LEU A 255 -4.94 -9.42 13.67
CA LEU A 255 -3.74 -8.95 12.99
C LEU A 255 -4.00 -8.73 11.50
N LEU A 256 -4.64 -9.68 10.81
CA LEU A 256 -4.97 -9.55 9.39
C LEU A 256 -5.93 -8.38 9.13
N ALA A 257 -6.95 -8.21 10.00
CA ALA A 257 -7.88 -7.09 9.88
C ALA A 257 -7.19 -5.73 10.06
N ARG A 258 -6.25 -5.62 11.01
CA ARG A 258 -5.46 -4.41 11.22
C ARG A 258 -4.51 -4.10 10.08
N LEU A 259 -3.84 -5.13 9.53
CA LEU A 259 -2.97 -4.94 8.36
C LEU A 259 -3.78 -4.53 7.13
N ASN A 260 -4.95 -5.15 6.93
CA ASN A 260 -5.87 -4.76 5.86
C ASN A 260 -6.33 -3.30 6.02
N GLU A 261 -6.67 -2.89 7.22
CA GLU A 261 -7.00 -1.50 7.55
C GLU A 261 -5.83 -0.56 7.26
N LYS A 262 -4.63 -0.90 7.75
CA LYS A 262 -3.43 -0.07 7.60
C LYS A 262 -3.08 0.18 6.13
N TYR A 263 -3.17 -0.84 5.29
CA TYR A 263 -2.69 -0.78 3.91
C TYR A 263 -3.78 -0.54 2.87
N PHE A 264 -5.03 -0.97 3.10
CA PHE A 264 -6.04 -1.03 2.05
C PHE A 264 -7.39 -0.39 2.37
N SER A 265 -7.75 -0.11 3.63
CA SER A 265 -9.10 0.40 3.96
C SER A 265 -9.44 1.72 3.28
N HIS A 266 -8.43 2.57 3.06
CA HIS A 266 -8.56 3.85 2.38
C HIS A 266 -8.56 3.69 0.85
N VAL A 267 -8.40 2.46 0.31
CA VAL A 267 -8.34 2.15 -1.13
C VAL A 267 -9.73 1.91 -1.73
N GLU A 268 -10.74 1.59 -0.94
CA GLU A 268 -12.06 1.15 -1.39
C GLU A 268 -12.87 2.20 -2.18
N SER A 269 -12.59 3.49 -1.99
CA SER A 269 -13.28 4.55 -2.72
C SER A 269 -12.32 5.36 -3.60
N PHE A 270 -12.46 5.25 -4.92
CA PHE A 270 -11.72 6.05 -5.89
C PHE A 270 -12.63 7.11 -6.52
N ASP A 271 -12.29 8.40 -6.32
CA ASP A 271 -12.90 9.52 -7.02
C ASP A 271 -11.91 10.05 -8.08
N TYR A 272 -12.26 9.83 -9.34
CA TYR A 272 -11.46 10.24 -10.48
C TYR A 272 -11.23 11.74 -10.54
N PHE A 273 -12.29 12.54 -10.34
CA PHE A 273 -12.21 14.00 -10.49
C PHE A 273 -11.41 14.63 -9.36
N ASP A 274 -11.62 14.16 -8.13
CA ASP A 274 -10.88 14.62 -6.96
C ASP A 274 -9.39 14.27 -7.09
N THR A 275 -9.08 13.02 -7.46
CA THR A 275 -7.69 12.58 -7.68
C THR A 275 -7.01 13.36 -8.81
N MET A 276 -7.70 13.60 -9.94
CA MET A 276 -7.16 14.40 -11.04
C MET A 276 -6.90 15.84 -10.64
N ALA A 277 -7.80 16.44 -9.85
CA ALA A 277 -7.61 17.80 -9.33
C ALA A 277 -6.38 17.89 -8.42
N PHE A 278 -6.19 16.88 -7.55
CA PHE A 278 -5.05 16.79 -6.66
C PHE A 278 -3.74 16.62 -7.42
N ILE A 279 -3.64 15.63 -8.32
CA ILE A 279 -2.45 15.40 -9.15
C ILE A 279 -2.06 16.66 -9.93
N LYS A 280 -3.05 17.33 -10.55
CA LYS A 280 -2.79 18.60 -11.25
C LYS A 280 -2.28 19.70 -10.30
N ALA A 281 -2.77 19.73 -9.06
CA ALA A 281 -2.32 20.71 -8.09
C ALA A 281 -0.89 20.42 -7.58
N ILE A 282 -0.47 19.15 -7.52
CA ILE A 282 0.91 18.78 -7.21
C ILE A 282 1.89 19.42 -8.22
N ASP A 283 1.53 19.47 -9.51
CA ASP A 283 2.41 20.08 -10.49
C ASP A 283 2.36 21.62 -10.48
N ASN A 284 1.19 22.22 -10.20
CA ASN A 284 0.96 23.65 -10.44
C ASN A 284 0.97 24.50 -9.16
N LYS A 285 0.65 23.95 -7.97
CA LYS A 285 0.55 24.70 -6.72
C LYS A 285 1.58 24.27 -5.67
N LEU A 286 1.85 22.95 -5.58
CA LEU A 286 2.76 22.43 -4.56
C LEU A 286 4.14 23.07 -4.59
N PRO A 287 4.77 23.35 -5.76
CA PRO A 287 6.10 23.96 -5.80
C PRO A 287 6.21 25.28 -5.03
N ASP A 288 5.12 26.05 -4.95
CA ASP A 288 5.09 27.33 -4.22
C ASP A 288 5.10 27.13 -2.68
N TYR A 289 4.57 26.00 -2.20
CA TYR A 289 4.39 25.71 -0.76
C TYR A 289 5.33 24.63 -0.23
N GLN A 290 5.90 23.79 -1.09
CA GLN A 290 6.77 22.68 -0.67
C GLN A 290 7.89 23.13 0.27
N PRO A 291 8.65 24.20 0.00
CA PRO A 291 9.71 24.65 0.92
C PRO A 291 9.18 25.03 2.32
N LEU A 292 7.92 25.49 2.39
CA LEU A 292 7.29 25.84 3.66
C LEU A 292 6.85 24.57 4.41
N PHE A 293 6.28 23.58 3.69
CA PHE A 293 5.95 22.29 4.30
C PHE A 293 7.20 21.60 4.84
N GLU A 294 8.27 21.53 4.06
CA GLU A 294 9.57 20.97 4.49
C GLU A 294 10.15 21.71 5.71
N LYS A 295 10.05 23.04 5.74
CA LYS A 295 10.55 23.88 6.84
C LYS A 295 9.80 23.65 8.15
N TYR A 296 8.49 23.46 8.11
CA TYR A 296 7.63 23.44 9.31
C TYR A 296 7.10 22.05 9.67
N ALA A 297 7.40 21.01 8.91
CA ALA A 297 6.94 19.65 9.18
C ALA A 297 7.46 19.06 10.51
N GLN A 298 8.65 19.48 10.94
CA GLN A 298 9.30 18.98 12.17
C GLN A 298 9.40 17.43 12.15
N GLU A 299 8.69 16.76 13.07
CA GLU A 299 8.66 15.29 13.18
C GLU A 299 7.61 14.65 12.25
N ILE A 300 6.74 15.45 11.63
CA ILE A 300 5.72 14.96 10.69
C ILE A 300 6.35 14.89 9.30
N ASP A 301 6.02 13.85 8.51
CA ASP A 301 6.38 13.84 7.08
C ASP A 301 5.79 15.08 6.39
N TRP A 302 6.62 15.88 5.71
CA TRP A 302 6.17 17.08 5.01
C TRP A 302 5.09 16.81 3.96
N LYS A 303 5.11 15.61 3.35
CA LYS A 303 4.09 15.19 2.39
C LYS A 303 2.75 14.95 3.08
N LEU A 304 2.78 14.43 4.31
CA LEU A 304 1.58 14.30 5.13
C LEU A 304 1.03 15.69 5.52
N LEU A 305 1.89 16.62 5.91
CA LEU A 305 1.48 18.00 6.21
C LEU A 305 0.87 18.68 4.98
N ALA A 306 1.45 18.46 3.79
CA ALA A 306 0.88 18.95 2.53
C ALA A 306 -0.49 18.31 2.22
N ALA A 307 -0.66 17.01 2.47
CA ALA A 307 -1.94 16.32 2.30
C ALA A 307 -3.01 16.84 3.26
N ILE A 308 -2.65 17.17 4.52
CA ILE A 308 -3.55 17.83 5.48
C ILE A 308 -3.98 19.19 4.94
N ALA A 309 -3.04 20.02 4.50
CA ALA A 309 -3.34 21.33 3.94
C ALA A 309 -4.23 21.25 2.69
N TRP A 310 -4.06 20.21 1.86
CA TRP A 310 -4.96 19.96 0.73
C TRP A 310 -6.37 19.61 1.20
N GLN A 311 -6.51 18.74 2.18
CA GLN A 311 -7.82 18.40 2.75
C GLN A 311 -8.53 19.61 3.38
N GLU A 312 -7.77 20.56 3.94
CA GLU A 312 -8.30 21.76 4.57
C GLU A 312 -8.79 22.80 3.55
N SER A 313 -7.98 23.11 2.55
CA SER A 313 -8.21 24.28 1.68
C SER A 313 -7.95 24.07 0.19
N HIS A 314 -7.58 22.87 -0.24
CA HIS A 314 -7.04 22.62 -1.60
C HIS A 314 -5.85 23.55 -1.94
N TRP A 315 -5.01 23.83 -0.93
CA TRP A 315 -3.89 24.77 -0.97
C TRP A 315 -4.31 26.17 -1.44
N ASP A 316 -5.45 26.66 -0.92
CA ASP A 316 -5.89 28.04 -1.09
C ASP A 316 -5.58 28.84 0.19
N PRO A 317 -4.61 29.78 0.16
CA PRO A 317 -4.25 30.58 1.35
C PRO A 317 -5.36 31.55 1.77
N LEU A 318 -6.31 31.85 0.87
CA LEU A 318 -7.42 32.75 1.16
C LEU A 318 -8.71 32.03 1.56
N ALA A 319 -8.66 30.70 1.69
CA ALA A 319 -9.81 29.90 2.08
C ALA A 319 -10.45 30.41 3.38
N THR A 320 -11.78 30.46 3.37
CA THR A 320 -12.58 30.92 4.53
C THR A 320 -13.85 30.10 4.60
N SER A 321 -14.11 29.45 5.73
CA SER A 321 -15.35 28.71 5.95
C SER A 321 -16.46 29.61 6.54
N PRO A 322 -17.72 29.19 6.45
CA PRO A 322 -18.83 29.85 7.11
C PRO A 322 -18.67 29.97 8.64
N THR A 323 -17.96 29.05 9.27
CA THR A 323 -17.67 29.04 10.72
C THR A 323 -16.48 29.92 11.11
N GLY A 324 -15.83 30.58 10.14
CA GLY A 324 -14.78 31.56 10.38
C GLY A 324 -13.38 30.99 10.56
N VAL A 325 -13.14 29.68 10.24
CA VAL A 325 -11.79 29.16 10.07
C VAL A 325 -11.20 29.67 8.76
N ARG A 326 -9.88 29.93 8.71
CA ARG A 326 -9.25 30.61 7.58
C ARG A 326 -7.85 30.10 7.28
N GLY A 327 -7.45 30.35 6.04
CA GLY A 327 -6.10 30.12 5.53
C GLY A 327 -5.85 28.70 5.11
N LEU A 328 -4.64 28.46 4.69
CA LEU A 328 -4.20 27.21 4.07
C LEU A 328 -4.44 25.98 4.96
N MET A 329 -4.32 26.13 6.29
CA MET A 329 -4.54 25.10 7.30
C MET A 329 -5.87 25.30 8.09
N MET A 330 -6.77 26.17 7.61
CA MET A 330 -8.11 26.41 8.17
C MET A 330 -8.12 26.60 9.71
N LEU A 331 -7.25 27.46 10.22
CA LEU A 331 -7.14 27.68 11.65
C LEU A 331 -8.29 28.51 12.23
N THR A 332 -8.77 28.15 13.42
CA THR A 332 -9.66 29.03 14.21
C THR A 332 -8.87 30.22 14.76
N LYS A 333 -9.58 31.31 15.13
CA LYS A 333 -8.91 32.45 15.83
C LYS A 333 -8.25 32.03 17.15
N PRO A 334 -8.90 31.24 18.03
CA PRO A 334 -8.26 30.79 19.26
C PRO A 334 -7.02 29.94 19.01
N THR A 335 -7.10 28.98 18.06
CA THR A 335 -5.95 28.13 17.71
C THR A 335 -4.78 28.96 17.20
N ALA A 336 -5.03 29.90 16.28
CA ALA A 336 -3.98 30.80 15.76
C ALA A 336 -3.33 31.62 16.86
N ALA A 337 -4.13 32.19 17.76
CA ALA A 337 -3.61 32.96 18.91
C ALA A 337 -2.76 32.08 19.84
N THR A 338 -3.19 30.86 20.14
CA THR A 338 -2.44 29.90 20.97
C THR A 338 -1.12 29.51 20.30
N MET A 339 -1.08 29.39 18.99
CA MET A 339 0.13 29.04 18.21
C MET A 339 0.98 30.27 17.85
N GLY A 340 0.61 31.47 18.30
CA GLY A 340 1.36 32.72 18.07
C GLY A 340 1.32 33.18 16.60
N ILE A 341 0.21 32.88 15.89
CA ILE A 341 0.00 33.24 14.48
C ILE A 341 -0.76 34.57 14.40
N ALA A 342 -0.17 35.56 13.73
CA ALA A 342 -0.76 36.88 13.56
C ALA A 342 -1.74 36.94 12.39
N ASP A 343 -1.38 36.38 11.25
CA ASP A 343 -2.21 36.34 10.05
C ASP A 343 -2.43 34.92 9.56
N ARG A 344 -3.67 34.42 9.66
CA ARG A 344 -4.07 33.08 9.19
C ARG A 344 -4.17 32.98 7.67
N LEU A 345 -4.20 34.11 6.95
CA LEU A 345 -4.25 34.18 5.48
C LEU A 345 -2.85 34.26 4.86
N ASP A 346 -1.83 34.54 5.65
CA ASP A 346 -0.44 34.34 5.26
C ASP A 346 -0.12 32.84 5.17
N ALA A 347 0.38 32.38 4.02
CA ALA A 347 0.59 30.97 3.76
C ALA A 347 1.64 30.35 4.71
N GLU A 348 2.73 31.08 4.98
CA GLU A 348 3.80 30.62 5.85
C GLU A 348 3.33 30.53 7.30
N GLU A 349 2.67 31.59 7.80
CA GLU A 349 2.10 31.58 9.15
C GLU A 349 1.02 30.50 9.31
N SER A 350 0.17 30.30 8.30
CA SER A 350 -0.88 29.28 8.34
C SER A 350 -0.28 27.88 8.44
N ILE A 351 0.72 27.53 7.60
CA ILE A 351 1.40 26.23 7.63
C ILE A 351 2.12 26.03 8.97
N LYS A 352 2.87 27.04 9.42
CA LYS A 352 3.55 27.01 10.73
C LYS A 352 2.57 26.76 11.88
N GLY A 353 1.45 27.47 11.89
CA GLY A 353 0.45 27.33 12.94
C GLY A 353 -0.26 25.99 12.92
N GLY A 354 -0.59 25.47 11.73
CA GLY A 354 -1.20 24.15 11.57
C GLY A 354 -0.28 23.03 12.02
N ALA A 355 0.98 23.05 11.60
CA ALA A 355 1.98 22.07 12.01
C ALA A 355 2.21 22.11 13.55
N ALA A 356 2.37 23.29 14.11
CA ALA A 356 2.54 23.47 15.57
C ALA A 356 1.30 22.96 16.34
N TYR A 357 0.09 23.17 15.82
CA TYR A 357 -1.13 22.68 16.48
C TYR A 357 -1.24 21.16 16.42
N ILE A 358 -0.86 20.52 15.33
CA ILE A 358 -0.83 19.06 15.24
C ILE A 358 0.19 18.50 16.26
N ALA A 359 1.41 19.04 16.31
CA ALA A 359 2.42 18.66 17.29
C ALA A 359 1.90 18.83 18.73
N TYR A 360 1.27 19.98 19.04
CA TYR A 360 0.65 20.22 20.33
C TYR A 360 -0.41 19.18 20.71
N ILE A 361 -1.22 18.72 19.75
CA ILE A 361 -2.19 17.65 19.99
C ILE A 361 -1.46 16.33 20.24
N MET A 362 -0.46 16.00 19.43
CA MET A 362 0.34 14.77 19.56
C MET A 362 1.00 14.66 20.94
N ASP A 363 1.60 15.74 21.44
CA ASP A 363 2.22 15.79 22.78
C ASP A 363 1.24 15.50 23.91
N ARG A 364 -0.04 15.83 23.72
CA ARG A 364 -1.11 15.61 24.72
C ARG A 364 -1.71 14.20 24.66
N LEU A 365 -1.41 13.44 23.61
CA LEU A 365 -1.90 12.07 23.51
C LEU A 365 -1.21 11.18 24.55
N PRO A 366 -1.93 10.21 25.15
CA PRO A 366 -1.33 9.24 26.04
C PRO A 366 -0.15 8.49 25.40
N GLU A 367 0.89 8.22 26.19
CA GLU A 367 2.05 7.43 25.76
C GLU A 367 1.68 5.98 25.38
N SER A 368 0.54 5.48 25.90
CA SER A 368 0.01 4.14 25.57
C SER A 368 -0.47 3.99 24.12
N ILE A 369 -0.65 5.10 23.38
CA ILE A 369 -0.96 5.05 21.95
C ILE A 369 0.35 4.80 21.20
N ALA A 370 0.35 3.73 20.36
CA ALA A 370 1.50 3.37 19.54
C ALA A 370 1.91 4.53 18.61
N GLU A 371 3.21 4.69 18.37
CA GLU A 371 3.77 5.81 17.58
C GLU A 371 3.13 5.92 16.20
N ASP A 372 2.96 4.80 15.50
CA ASP A 372 2.34 4.73 14.17
C ASP A 372 0.86 5.18 14.16
N ASP A 373 0.17 5.11 15.30
CA ASP A 373 -1.24 5.49 15.42
C ASP A 373 -1.43 6.95 15.85
N ARG A 374 -0.46 7.55 16.57
CA ARG A 374 -0.60 8.88 17.19
C ARG A 374 -1.10 9.94 16.23
N ILE A 375 -0.56 9.96 15.02
CA ILE A 375 -0.94 10.97 14.01
C ILE A 375 -2.42 10.89 13.64
N TRP A 376 -3.00 9.70 13.56
CA TRP A 376 -4.43 9.53 13.20
C TRP A 376 -5.36 10.03 14.31
N PHE A 377 -4.97 9.80 15.57
CA PHE A 377 -5.66 10.39 16.72
C PHE A 377 -5.55 11.92 16.71
N ALA A 378 -4.37 12.45 16.41
CA ALA A 378 -4.16 13.89 16.32
C ALA A 378 -4.98 14.53 15.21
N LEU A 379 -5.06 13.93 14.02
CA LEU A 379 -5.88 14.42 12.91
C LEU A 379 -7.38 14.37 13.21
N SER A 380 -7.84 13.31 13.88
CA SER A 380 -9.22 13.24 14.35
C SER A 380 -9.53 14.37 15.35
N ALA A 381 -8.61 14.63 16.29
CA ALA A 381 -8.74 15.73 17.24
C ALA A 381 -8.61 17.12 16.60
N TYR A 382 -7.81 17.26 15.54
CA TYR A 382 -7.71 18.50 14.76
C TYR A 382 -9.05 18.87 14.14
N ASN A 383 -9.76 17.89 13.57
CA ASN A 383 -11.03 18.09 12.89
C ASN A 383 -12.20 18.30 13.87
N MET A 384 -12.39 17.43 14.86
CA MET A 384 -13.57 17.46 15.73
C MET A 384 -13.30 17.98 17.15
N GLY A 385 -12.06 18.32 17.47
CA GLY A 385 -11.64 18.76 18.79
C GLY A 385 -11.15 17.64 19.71
N TYR A 386 -10.15 17.98 20.54
CA TYR A 386 -9.51 17.02 21.45
C TYR A 386 -10.49 16.36 22.44
N GLY A 387 -11.49 17.12 22.94
CA GLY A 387 -12.50 16.60 23.86
C GLY A 387 -13.31 15.45 23.26
N HIS A 388 -13.81 15.62 22.04
CA HIS A 388 -14.56 14.58 21.35
C HIS A 388 -13.69 13.38 20.97
N MET A 389 -12.41 13.60 20.69
CA MET A 389 -11.46 12.49 20.50
C MET A 389 -11.30 11.68 21.80
N GLN A 390 -11.27 12.31 22.98
CA GLN A 390 -11.27 11.58 24.26
C GLN A 390 -12.61 10.85 24.49
N ASP A 391 -13.74 11.45 24.08
CA ASP A 391 -15.05 10.81 24.18
C ASP A 391 -15.12 9.55 23.32
N VAL A 392 -14.61 9.54 22.09
CA VAL A 392 -14.62 8.33 21.26
C VAL A 392 -13.70 7.26 21.81
N ARG A 393 -12.56 7.61 22.41
CA ARG A 393 -11.69 6.66 23.11
C ARG A 393 -12.42 6.00 24.28
N LYS A 394 -13.10 6.79 25.11
CA LYS A 394 -13.95 6.30 26.20
C LYS A 394 -15.07 5.38 25.68
N LEU A 395 -15.74 5.77 24.58
CA LEU A 395 -16.76 4.94 23.94
C LEU A 395 -16.18 3.60 23.45
N THR A 396 -14.97 3.62 22.90
CA THR A 396 -14.27 2.41 22.44
C THR A 396 -14.05 1.44 23.60
N GLU A 397 -13.55 1.93 24.73
CA GLU A 397 -13.38 1.15 25.94
C GLU A 397 -14.70 0.59 26.47
N MET A 398 -15.75 1.42 26.52
CA MET A 398 -17.11 0.99 26.94
C MET A 398 -17.69 -0.11 26.04
N LEU A 399 -17.29 -0.19 24.78
CA LEU A 399 -17.72 -1.19 23.81
C LEU A 399 -16.74 -2.38 23.68
N GLY A 400 -15.74 -2.48 24.57
CA GLY A 400 -14.81 -3.60 24.64
C GLY A 400 -13.66 -3.56 23.63
N GLY A 401 -13.44 -2.42 22.95
CA GLY A 401 -12.28 -2.19 22.09
C GLY A 401 -11.11 -1.54 22.83
N ASP A 402 -9.95 -1.50 22.18
CA ASP A 402 -8.75 -0.84 22.73
C ASP A 402 -8.78 0.66 22.43
N PRO A 403 -8.91 1.54 23.45
CA PRO A 403 -8.97 2.99 23.28
C PRO A 403 -7.65 3.61 22.79
N ASN A 404 -6.55 2.85 22.76
CA ASN A 404 -5.24 3.29 22.34
C ASN A 404 -4.87 2.80 20.92
N ARG A 405 -5.77 2.07 20.27
CA ARG A 405 -5.57 1.53 18.93
C ARG A 405 -6.47 2.25 17.93
N TRP A 406 -5.87 2.85 16.88
CA TRP A 406 -6.63 3.59 15.88
C TRP A 406 -7.70 2.75 15.18
N PHE A 407 -7.38 1.50 14.84
CA PHE A 407 -8.32 0.54 14.24
C PHE A 407 -9.64 0.45 15.02
N ASP A 408 -9.56 0.35 16.34
CA ASP A 408 -10.74 0.23 17.21
C ASP A 408 -11.49 1.56 17.36
N VAL A 409 -10.76 2.65 17.55
CA VAL A 409 -11.33 3.99 17.77
C VAL A 409 -12.01 4.50 16.50
N LYS A 410 -11.38 4.36 15.35
CA LYS A 410 -11.91 4.80 14.06
C LYS A 410 -13.29 4.18 13.76
N ALA A 411 -13.48 2.88 14.07
CA ALA A 411 -14.74 2.18 13.87
C ALA A 411 -15.90 2.73 14.73
N ARG A 412 -15.58 3.43 15.85
CA ARG A 412 -16.56 4.02 16.77
C ARG A 412 -16.84 5.51 16.52
N LEU A 413 -16.03 6.19 15.71
CA LEU A 413 -16.25 7.60 15.35
C LEU A 413 -17.67 7.88 14.86
N PRO A 414 -18.25 7.14 13.90
CA PRO A 414 -19.62 7.38 13.45
C PRO A 414 -20.69 7.28 14.54
N LEU A 415 -20.42 6.53 15.61
CA LEU A 415 -21.36 6.33 16.71
C LEU A 415 -21.58 7.60 17.54
N LEU A 416 -20.66 8.60 17.49
CA LEU A 416 -20.80 9.88 18.18
C LEU A 416 -21.99 10.72 17.70
N THR A 417 -22.60 10.39 16.58
CA THR A 417 -23.85 11.01 16.10
C THR A 417 -25.11 10.41 16.72
N GLN A 418 -25.00 9.24 17.37
CA GLN A 418 -26.13 8.48 17.88
C GLN A 418 -26.39 8.82 19.35
N LYS A 419 -27.62 9.31 19.68
CA LYS A 419 -28.00 9.74 21.03
C LYS A 419 -27.76 8.65 22.09
N LYS A 420 -27.95 7.37 21.73
CA LYS A 420 -27.69 6.22 22.59
C LYS A 420 -26.28 6.25 23.18
N TYR A 421 -25.28 6.73 22.41
CA TYR A 421 -23.87 6.75 22.80
C TYR A 421 -23.45 8.13 23.33
N TYR A 422 -23.67 9.21 22.58
CA TYR A 422 -23.15 10.51 22.95
C TYR A 422 -23.77 11.05 24.27
N SER A 423 -25.00 10.63 24.64
CA SER A 423 -25.59 11.05 25.92
C SER A 423 -24.86 10.50 27.17
N GLN A 424 -23.96 9.55 26.99
CA GLN A 424 -23.14 8.95 28.05
C GLN A 424 -21.72 9.50 28.09
N LEU A 425 -21.41 10.44 27.20
CA LEU A 425 -20.07 11.00 27.01
C LEU A 425 -20.00 12.44 27.57
N THR A 426 -18.79 12.93 27.77
CA THR A 426 -18.55 14.21 28.44
C THR A 426 -18.90 15.41 27.56
N TYR A 427 -18.53 15.34 26.26
CA TYR A 427 -18.69 16.45 25.32
C TYR A 427 -19.94 16.27 24.42
N GLY A 428 -20.57 15.11 24.48
CA GLY A 428 -21.85 14.88 23.84
C GLY A 428 -21.76 14.61 22.33
N TYR A 429 -22.68 15.20 21.55
CA TYR A 429 -22.78 15.01 20.11
C TYR A 429 -21.54 15.51 19.36
N ALA A 430 -21.02 14.69 18.45
CA ALA A 430 -20.02 15.10 17.48
C ALA A 430 -20.28 14.49 16.11
N ARG A 431 -19.84 15.17 15.04
CA ARG A 431 -19.91 14.67 13.66
C ARG A 431 -18.79 13.68 13.36
N GLY A 432 -18.72 12.58 14.13
CA GLY A 432 -17.63 11.61 14.07
C GLY A 432 -17.45 10.96 12.70
N HIS A 433 -18.51 10.83 11.88
CA HIS A 433 -18.39 10.38 10.50
C HIS A 433 -17.62 11.36 9.59
N GLU A 434 -17.63 12.68 9.90
CA GLU A 434 -16.79 13.66 9.19
C GLU A 434 -15.33 13.51 9.57
N ALA A 435 -15.05 13.36 10.88
CA ALA A 435 -13.70 13.09 11.36
C ALA A 435 -13.12 11.76 10.78
N TYR A 436 -13.94 10.72 10.69
CA TYR A 436 -13.57 9.48 10.01
C TYR A 436 -13.14 9.74 8.56
N ARG A 437 -14.03 10.39 7.76
CA ARG A 437 -13.73 10.70 6.36
C ARG A 437 -12.54 11.65 6.20
N TYR A 438 -12.37 12.59 7.10
CA TYR A 438 -11.25 13.53 7.11
C TYR A 438 -9.91 12.79 7.19
N VAL A 439 -9.76 11.86 8.14
CA VAL A 439 -8.53 11.08 8.29
C VAL A 439 -8.29 10.17 7.08
N GLU A 440 -9.34 9.48 6.58
CA GLU A 440 -9.20 8.60 5.42
C GLU A 440 -8.86 9.38 4.13
N ASN A 441 -9.39 10.58 3.95
CA ASN A 441 -9.03 11.44 2.82
C ASN A 441 -7.57 11.86 2.88
N ILE A 442 -7.10 12.28 4.05
CA ILE A 442 -5.69 12.67 4.23
C ILE A 442 -4.76 11.48 3.94
N ARG A 443 -5.09 10.28 4.40
CA ARG A 443 -4.32 9.07 4.10
C ARG A 443 -4.24 8.85 2.58
N ARG A 444 -5.36 9.01 1.86
CA ARG A 444 -5.41 8.89 0.40
C ARG A 444 -4.55 9.93 -0.29
N TYR A 445 -4.67 11.22 0.07
CA TYR A 445 -3.87 12.28 -0.53
C TYR A 445 -2.38 12.10 -0.24
N HIS A 446 -2.03 11.73 0.98
CA HIS A 446 -0.63 11.44 1.33
C HIS A 446 -0.04 10.33 0.44
N GLN A 447 -0.74 9.20 0.29
CA GLN A 447 -0.28 8.12 -0.58
C GLN A 447 -0.20 8.54 -2.06
N SER A 448 -1.20 9.28 -2.55
CA SER A 448 -1.18 9.79 -3.93
C SER A 448 0.02 10.73 -4.14
N LEU A 449 0.31 11.61 -3.18
CA LEU A 449 1.45 12.51 -3.25
C LEU A 449 2.79 11.77 -3.25
N VAL A 450 2.98 10.85 -2.30
CA VAL A 450 4.18 10.02 -2.21
C VAL A 450 4.39 9.24 -3.50
N GLY A 451 3.37 8.49 -3.95
CA GLY A 451 3.47 7.67 -5.15
C GLY A 451 3.71 8.48 -6.43
N TYR A 452 3.04 9.65 -6.57
CA TYR A 452 3.21 10.52 -7.73
C TYR A 452 4.63 11.12 -7.79
N LEU A 453 5.15 11.61 -6.69
CA LEU A 453 6.52 12.15 -6.62
C LEU A 453 7.56 11.06 -6.93
N GLN A 454 7.41 9.87 -6.37
CA GLN A 454 8.30 8.74 -6.65
C GLN A 454 8.24 8.30 -8.12
N SER A 455 7.04 8.24 -8.73
CA SER A 455 6.90 7.93 -10.16
C SER A 455 7.62 8.98 -11.02
N ARG A 456 7.46 10.26 -10.70
CA ARG A 456 8.13 11.37 -11.39
C ARG A 456 9.67 11.31 -11.26
N GLU A 457 10.18 11.02 -10.08
CA GLU A 457 11.63 10.85 -9.84
C GLU A 457 12.21 9.67 -10.63
N ARG A 458 11.51 8.52 -10.65
CA ARG A 458 11.93 7.36 -11.46
C ARG A 458 12.00 7.70 -12.94
N LYS A 459 10.98 8.38 -13.47
CA LYS A 459 10.95 8.83 -14.89
C LYS A 459 12.10 9.78 -15.19
N GLN A 460 12.36 10.76 -14.32
CA GLN A 460 13.46 11.72 -14.49
C GLN A 460 14.82 11.00 -14.46
N HIS A 461 15.03 10.11 -13.51
CA HIS A 461 16.28 9.33 -13.42
C HIS A 461 16.52 8.48 -14.67
N THR A 462 15.46 7.87 -15.23
CA THR A 462 15.55 7.10 -16.48
C THR A 462 15.94 7.97 -17.65
N LEU A 463 15.35 9.17 -17.76
CA LEU A 463 15.69 10.17 -18.80
C LEU A 463 17.15 10.65 -18.65
N ASP A 464 17.61 10.91 -17.44
CA ASP A 464 18.98 11.34 -17.17
C ASP A 464 20.00 10.26 -17.55
N ILE A 465 19.72 8.99 -17.27
CA ILE A 465 20.56 7.86 -17.71
C ILE A 465 20.59 7.78 -19.24
N ALA A 466 19.43 7.85 -19.89
CA ALA A 466 19.33 7.81 -21.35
C ALA A 466 20.11 8.96 -21.99
N GLN A 467 19.99 10.17 -21.45
CA GLN A 467 20.71 11.35 -21.92
C GLN A 467 22.23 11.23 -21.74
N LYS A 468 22.69 10.74 -20.58
CA LYS A 468 24.11 10.48 -20.32
C LYS A 468 24.66 9.42 -21.27
N SER A 469 23.92 8.34 -21.50
CA SER A 469 24.30 7.28 -22.44
C SER A 469 24.40 7.81 -23.88
N LEU A 470 23.45 8.63 -24.29
CA LEU A 470 23.47 9.28 -25.61
C LEU A 470 24.69 10.23 -25.74
N THR A 471 24.94 11.06 -24.72
CA THR A 471 26.08 11.97 -24.69
C THR A 471 27.42 11.22 -24.79
N TYR A 472 27.52 10.07 -24.11
CA TYR A 472 28.69 9.18 -24.19
C TYR A 472 28.90 8.63 -25.61
N LEU A 473 27.82 8.16 -26.26
CA LEU A 473 27.88 7.62 -27.63
C LEU A 473 28.27 8.67 -28.70
N ILE A 474 27.86 9.90 -28.53
CA ILE A 474 28.17 11.02 -29.48
C ILE A 474 29.42 11.81 -29.08
N SER A 475 30.14 11.42 -28.03
CA SER A 475 31.39 12.09 -27.64
C SER A 475 32.44 11.97 -28.76
N PRO A 476 33.15 13.07 -29.12
CA PRO A 476 34.16 13.07 -30.20
C PRO A 476 35.27 12.03 -30.01
N ASP A 477 35.57 11.65 -28.78
CA ASP A 477 36.59 10.66 -28.46
C ASP A 477 36.12 9.22 -28.78
N ASN A 478 34.82 8.93 -28.69
CA ASN A 478 34.24 7.61 -29.03
C ASN A 478 33.99 7.49 -30.54
N LEU A 479 33.75 8.58 -31.26
CA LEU A 479 33.63 8.61 -32.73
C LEU A 479 34.98 8.33 -33.44
N LYS A 480 36.11 8.53 -32.79
CA LYS A 480 37.45 8.26 -33.34
C LYS A 480 37.86 6.80 -33.26
N THR A 481 37.25 6.01 -32.38
CA THR A 481 37.60 4.58 -32.19
C THR A 481 36.86 3.64 -33.14
N THR A 482 35.86 4.11 -33.90
CA THR A 482 35.14 3.32 -34.91
C THR A 482 35.70 3.44 -36.32
N GLY A 483 36.86 4.10 -36.49
CA GLY A 483 37.58 4.25 -37.77
C GLY A 483 38.48 3.05 -38.08
N ALA A 484 37.98 1.82 -38.06
CA ALA A 484 38.64 0.66 -38.63
C ALA A 484 38.05 0.32 -39.98
N ASN A 485 38.93 0.21 -40.98
CA ASN A 485 38.63 -0.11 -42.38
C ASN A 485 37.62 -1.23 -42.60
N PRO A 486 36.76 -1.17 -43.59
CA PRO A 486 35.83 -2.24 -43.90
C PRO A 486 36.55 -3.35 -44.69
N THR A 487 36.91 -4.45 -43.99
CA THR A 487 37.16 -5.74 -44.62
C THR A 487 36.13 -6.75 -44.08
N GLU A 488 35.29 -7.13 -44.98
CA GLU A 488 34.41 -8.30 -45.13
C GLU A 488 34.10 -9.19 -43.90
N ASN A 489 32.79 -9.47 -43.80
CA ASN A 489 32.16 -10.65 -43.16
C ASN A 489 32.16 -10.75 -41.64
N GLN A 490 31.26 -10.03 -40.99
CA GLN A 490 30.48 -10.54 -39.87
C GLN A 490 29.23 -9.67 -39.66
N SER A 491 28.06 -10.31 -39.64
CA SER A 491 26.76 -9.67 -39.44
C SER A 491 26.71 -8.94 -38.09
N PRO A 492 26.34 -7.66 -38.03
CA PRO A 492 26.17 -6.98 -36.73
C PRO A 492 24.82 -7.38 -36.13
N ILE A 493 24.87 -7.86 -34.91
CA ILE A 493 23.68 -7.90 -34.05
C ILE A 493 23.30 -6.45 -33.73
N THR A 494 22.45 -5.87 -34.55
CA THR A 494 21.81 -4.58 -34.28
C THR A 494 20.49 -4.88 -33.57
N GLU A 495 20.50 -4.88 -32.25
CA GLU A 495 19.29 -4.56 -31.51
C GLU A 495 18.94 -3.09 -31.85
N LYS A 496 17.97 -2.91 -32.71
CA LYS A 496 17.38 -1.62 -33.03
C LYS A 496 16.61 -1.12 -31.78
N VAL A 497 17.27 -0.35 -30.92
CA VAL A 497 16.55 0.58 -30.05
C VAL A 497 15.85 1.58 -30.99
N SER A 498 14.52 1.47 -31.04
CA SER A 498 13.68 2.29 -31.91
C SER A 498 13.66 3.73 -31.42
N ILE A 499 14.51 4.57 -32.03
CA ILE A 499 14.63 6.03 -31.76
C ILE A 499 13.37 6.81 -32.23
N LYS A 500 12.36 6.15 -32.75
CA LYS A 500 11.16 6.81 -33.28
C LYS A 500 10.31 7.53 -32.24
N ASN A 501 10.44 7.21 -30.95
CA ASN A 501 9.62 7.82 -29.90
C ASN A 501 10.29 8.97 -29.13
N LEU A 502 11.59 9.19 -29.30
CA LEU A 502 12.31 10.31 -28.64
C LEU A 502 12.19 11.66 -29.39
N GLY A 503 11.77 11.65 -30.65
CA GLY A 503 11.63 12.87 -31.47
C GLY A 503 10.30 13.63 -31.32
N ALA A 504 9.30 13.03 -30.67
CA ALA A 504 7.95 13.61 -30.58
C ALA A 504 7.71 14.47 -29.32
N MET A 505 8.64 14.51 -28.37
CA MET A 505 8.47 15.24 -27.11
C MET A 505 9.11 16.63 -27.06
N SER A 506 9.83 17.08 -28.10
CA SER A 506 10.51 18.40 -28.05
C SER A 506 9.89 19.50 -28.90
N SER A 507 8.72 19.30 -29.51
CA SER A 507 8.14 20.38 -30.37
C SER A 507 6.59 20.36 -30.38
N SER A 508 5.94 20.45 -29.26
CA SER A 508 4.52 20.82 -29.23
C SER A 508 4.18 21.79 -28.09
N ASN A 509 4.77 22.99 -28.15
CA ASN A 509 4.15 24.21 -27.64
C ASN A 509 3.06 24.65 -28.62
N GLN A 510 1.99 23.86 -28.76
CA GLN A 510 0.75 24.30 -29.39
C GLN A 510 -0.41 23.73 -28.59
N THR A 511 -1.01 24.60 -27.79
CA THR A 511 -2.35 24.45 -27.23
C THR A 511 -3.34 24.08 -28.33
N PRO A 512 -4.11 22.99 -28.21
CA PRO A 512 -5.22 22.76 -29.12
C PRO A 512 -6.30 23.81 -28.88
N LYS A 513 -6.61 24.59 -29.91
CA LYS A 513 -7.80 25.42 -29.94
C LYS A 513 -9.01 24.53 -29.96
N ILE A 514 -9.68 24.45 -28.81
CA ILE A 514 -11.03 23.87 -28.70
C ILE A 514 -11.98 24.89 -29.28
N HIS A 515 -12.55 24.59 -30.44
CA HIS A 515 -13.70 25.30 -31.00
C HIS A 515 -14.97 24.70 -30.41
N ASN A 516 -15.77 25.56 -29.77
CA ASN A 516 -17.16 25.44 -29.42
C ASN A 516 -17.61 24.17 -28.67
N MET A 517 -17.61 24.25 -27.35
CA MET A 517 -18.68 23.70 -26.54
C MET A 517 -19.33 24.84 -25.79
N GLU A 518 -20.63 24.98 -26.02
CA GLU A 518 -21.52 25.93 -25.44
C GLU A 518 -21.47 25.95 -23.91
N LYS A 519 -21.67 27.12 -23.37
CA LYS A 519 -21.89 27.43 -21.97
C LYS A 519 -22.88 26.45 -21.31
N LEU A 520 -22.34 25.44 -20.67
CA LEU A 520 -23.01 24.80 -19.55
C LEU A 520 -22.48 25.44 -18.28
N SER A 521 -23.41 26.13 -17.63
CA SER A 521 -23.24 26.88 -16.40
C SER A 521 -22.46 26.08 -15.36
N LEU A 522 -21.28 26.57 -14.99
CA LEU A 522 -20.57 26.24 -13.77
C LEU A 522 -21.27 26.89 -12.59
N GLY A 523 -22.47 26.41 -12.30
CA GLY A 523 -23.20 26.71 -11.09
C GLY A 523 -23.48 25.40 -10.38
N HIS A 524 -23.06 25.30 -9.13
CA HIS A 524 -23.41 24.26 -8.16
C HIS A 524 -22.63 22.95 -8.25
N TYR A 525 -21.36 22.97 -7.81
CA TYR A 525 -20.76 21.87 -7.05
C TYR A 525 -19.53 22.40 -6.26
N LEU A 526 -19.73 23.50 -5.53
CA LEU A 526 -18.96 23.79 -4.34
C LEU A 526 -19.78 23.27 -3.16
N ILE A 527 -19.76 21.98 -2.94
CA ILE A 527 -20.17 21.44 -1.64
C ILE A 527 -18.96 21.64 -0.73
N SER A 528 -18.92 22.81 -0.12
CA SER A 528 -18.23 23.01 1.14
C SER A 528 -18.77 21.98 2.13
N PRO A 529 -17.94 21.31 2.94
CA PRO A 529 -18.42 20.37 3.97
C PRO A 529 -19.31 21.02 5.04
N TYR A 530 -19.73 22.27 4.85
CA TYR A 530 -20.44 23.08 5.86
C TYR A 530 -21.81 23.63 5.40
N SER A 531 -22.43 23.12 4.35
CA SER A 531 -23.78 23.56 3.98
C SER A 531 -24.83 22.53 4.37
N LEU A 532 -25.40 22.65 5.56
CA LEU A 532 -26.81 22.30 5.84
C LEU A 532 -27.26 22.97 7.14
N GLN A 533 -28.16 23.93 6.93
CA GLN A 533 -29.30 24.43 7.70
C GLN A 533 -29.21 24.66 9.21
N ASP A 534 -29.53 25.90 9.53
CA ASP A 534 -30.01 26.46 10.78
C ASP A 534 -30.89 25.49 11.59
N GLU A 535 -30.44 25.20 12.80
CA GLU A 535 -31.31 25.30 13.98
C GLU A 535 -30.46 25.86 15.12
N THR A 536 -30.93 26.96 15.67
CA THR A 536 -30.38 27.78 16.73
C THR A 536 -30.19 26.96 18.00
N GLU A 537 -28.93 26.66 18.34
CA GLU A 537 -28.50 26.48 19.73
C GLU A 537 -27.09 27.04 19.87
N THR A 538 -26.95 27.93 20.83
CA THR A 538 -25.76 28.68 21.17
C THR A 538 -24.69 27.74 21.69
N ASP A 539 -23.76 27.31 20.83
CA ASP A 539 -22.52 26.66 21.26
C ASP A 539 -21.49 27.70 21.63
N ASN A 540 -21.33 27.88 22.92
CA ASN A 540 -20.13 28.53 23.45
C ASN A 540 -18.91 27.62 23.20
N PRO A 541 -17.88 28.09 22.50
CA PRO A 541 -16.64 27.32 22.38
C PRO A 541 -16.01 27.17 23.77
N VAL A 542 -15.74 25.93 24.16
CA VAL A 542 -14.99 25.62 25.38
C VAL A 542 -13.63 26.31 25.27
N PRO A 543 -13.25 27.18 26.19
CA PRO A 543 -11.99 27.90 26.16
C PRO A 543 -10.82 26.92 26.28
N VAL A 544 -9.90 26.98 25.32
CA VAL A 544 -8.58 26.33 25.42
C VAL A 544 -7.87 26.98 26.62
N PRO A 545 -7.44 26.21 27.63
CA PRO A 545 -6.73 26.79 28.77
C PRO A 545 -5.41 27.41 28.29
N PRO A 546 -5.00 28.57 28.83
CA PRO A 546 -3.74 29.22 28.45
C PRO A 546 -2.55 28.32 28.77
N LEU A 547 -1.58 28.29 27.86
CA LEU A 547 -0.27 27.66 28.08
C LEU A 547 0.36 28.24 29.36
N LYS A 548 0.76 27.38 30.29
CA LYS A 548 1.56 27.78 31.43
C LYS A 548 2.91 28.28 30.93
N SER A 549 3.24 29.51 31.27
CA SER A 549 4.60 30.09 31.15
C SER A 549 5.61 29.19 31.87
N PRO A 550 6.84 29.01 31.34
CA PRO A 550 7.87 28.18 31.96
C PRO A 550 8.41 28.68 33.31
N ASP A 551 8.05 29.91 33.76
CA ASP A 551 8.57 30.53 34.96
C ASP A 551 7.45 30.77 35.99
N ASN A 552 7.09 29.71 36.73
CA ASN A 552 6.65 29.89 38.14
C ASN A 552 6.58 28.53 38.84
N PRO A 553 7.44 28.28 39.84
CA PRO A 553 7.34 27.13 40.73
C PRO A 553 6.34 27.46 41.84
N LEU A 554 5.17 26.84 41.84
CA LEU A 554 4.38 26.47 43.02
C LEU A 554 3.29 25.48 42.62
#